data_2fea6feba6d953bedf8dd90e9b26be43
#
_entry.id   2fea6feba6d953bedf8dd90e9b26be43
#
_cell.length_a   1.000
_cell.length_b   1.000
_cell.length_c   1.000
_cell.angle_alpha   90.00
_cell.angle_beta   90.00
_cell.angle_gamma   90.00
#
_symmetry.space_group_name_H-M   'P 1'
#
loop_
_entity.id
_entity.type
_entity.pdbx_description
1 polymer ?
#
loop_
_entity_poly.entity_id
_entity_poly.type
_entity_poly.pdbx_seq_one_letter_code
_entity_poly.pdbx_strand_id
1 'polypeptide(L)'
;MLSEERQVIMKRLFTFFSLLVLHQVSAQERLIDTVFIDNQFAKVSKTAKINHLSSDKILENSTSLSDLLRFNSNIYIKENGRGATSSPSFRGTTAQQTAFVWNGINVNSPFLGQGDLNTMSPLSYENVAIKYGGGSVIYGSGAIGGSIHLNNTLLFNRGFEGKLFSEYSSFTTSNSVASAKLSTANLSFNVNINHSQSENAYEVEEKYYKNRNGAYQNSAFNLGMAHKISAENELYWQTQLFDGVQKYALLSEFSTPTKYDTQNFRSLLGWKLKKTKLSNEFKIAYLTDDYQYFANSDRKDSKSGGSSGQYILKTDFNYAFTEKSSINTILEYNYIKSESLNTNRLPSNRNQGSIAVLYRNHALKNLFLEAGAKKDFVEDFVSPYLFSAGIEFLPTSWYQMKFNLSKNFRAPSFNDLYWEPGGSLDLKSETSHQAELSQMLKYKNLKFSVTSYIMDITDMIRWIPNPTGLYAVTNTEKVRSWGLEAQIGYDYTKNHHQVKTQISYSYTKSTDEKLKKQLPYVPFHNLNGFFSYQYKRYEIFAQGLWNGRIFSDSEESEKLALESFALCNAGVFVQIIRGAKVGIKVNNITDKIYRTVYGYYMPKRNFAVNLNLNF
;
A
#
# COMPACT_ATOMS: atom_id res chain seq x y z
N MET A 1 24.02 -15.22 -19.76
CA MET A 1 23.51 -16.61 -19.86
C MET A 1 22.27 -16.85 -18.98
N LEU A 2 22.31 -16.66 -17.67
CA LEU A 2 21.10 -16.89 -16.83
C LEU A 2 19.91 -15.94 -17.09
N SER A 3 20.13 -14.71 -17.62
CA SER A 3 19.08 -13.75 -17.97
C SER A 3 18.36 -14.10 -19.29
N GLU A 4 19.04 -14.68 -20.24
CA GLU A 4 18.47 -15.07 -21.53
C GLU A 4 17.61 -16.33 -21.41
N GLU A 5 18.06 -17.33 -20.65
CA GLU A 5 17.25 -18.55 -20.40
C GLU A 5 15.95 -18.23 -19.65
N ARG A 6 15.98 -17.30 -18.68
CA ARG A 6 14.77 -16.85 -17.98
C ARG A 6 13.76 -16.14 -18.91
N GLN A 7 14.26 -15.33 -19.85
CA GLN A 7 13.40 -14.69 -20.85
C GLN A 7 12.75 -15.71 -21.82
N VAL A 8 13.47 -16.76 -22.16
CA VAL A 8 12.96 -17.81 -23.06
C VAL A 8 11.88 -18.66 -22.36
N ILE A 9 12.07 -18.99 -21.08
CA ILE A 9 11.07 -19.74 -20.30
C ILE A 9 9.79 -18.93 -20.11
N MET A 10 9.89 -17.64 -19.79
CA MET A 10 8.72 -16.75 -19.67
C MET A 10 7.98 -16.57 -21.00
N LYS A 11 8.70 -16.39 -22.11
CA LYS A 11 8.09 -16.33 -23.45
C LYS A 11 7.34 -17.63 -23.79
N ARG A 12 7.90 -18.79 -23.49
CA ARG A 12 7.25 -20.08 -23.74
C ARG A 12 6.02 -20.31 -22.86
N LEU A 13 6.05 -19.92 -21.59
CA LEU A 13 4.90 -19.95 -20.69
C LEU A 13 3.78 -19.01 -21.17
N PHE A 14 4.12 -17.82 -21.64
CA PHE A 14 3.15 -16.88 -22.19
C PHE A 14 2.50 -17.38 -23.48
N THR A 15 3.29 -18.00 -24.37
CA THR A 15 2.80 -18.59 -25.63
C THR A 15 1.92 -19.83 -25.36
N PHE A 16 2.26 -20.66 -24.39
CA PHE A 16 1.46 -21.83 -24.00
C PHE A 16 0.11 -21.43 -23.39
N PHE A 17 0.09 -20.37 -22.58
CA PHE A 17 -1.15 -19.82 -22.00
C PHE A 17 -2.04 -19.16 -23.06
N SER A 18 -1.47 -18.52 -24.08
CA SER A 18 -2.21 -17.90 -25.19
C SER A 18 -2.93 -18.94 -26.10
N LEU A 19 -2.39 -20.14 -26.20
CA LEU A 19 -2.98 -21.23 -27.00
C LEU A 19 -4.16 -21.94 -26.30
N LEU A 20 -4.25 -21.89 -24.96
CA LEU A 20 -5.33 -22.48 -24.18
C LEU A 20 -6.66 -21.70 -24.20
N VAL A 21 -6.65 -20.46 -24.67
CA VAL A 21 -7.77 -19.49 -24.57
C VAL A 21 -8.72 -19.51 -25.77
N LEU A 22 -8.49 -20.34 -26.79
CA LEU A 22 -9.28 -20.37 -28.03
C LEU A 22 -10.61 -21.14 -27.96
N HIS A 23 -11.06 -21.58 -26.79
CA HIS A 23 -12.39 -22.18 -26.65
C HIS A 23 -13.41 -21.14 -26.18
N GLN A 24 -14.49 -20.99 -26.93
CA GLN A 24 -15.59 -20.06 -26.64
C GLN A 24 -16.19 -20.30 -25.25
N VAL A 25 -15.99 -19.35 -24.33
CA VAL A 25 -16.63 -19.32 -23.02
C VAL A 25 -17.60 -18.15 -22.99
N SER A 26 -18.87 -18.41 -22.71
CA SER A 26 -19.88 -17.39 -22.47
C SER A 26 -19.60 -16.71 -21.11
N ALA A 27 -19.05 -15.51 -21.11
CA ALA A 27 -18.83 -14.74 -19.90
C ALA A 27 -20.14 -14.12 -19.41
N GLN A 28 -20.51 -14.40 -18.17
CA GLN A 28 -21.56 -13.69 -17.43
C GLN A 28 -20.91 -12.57 -16.61
N GLU A 29 -21.12 -11.31 -16.98
CA GLU A 29 -20.80 -10.17 -16.10
C GLU A 29 -21.67 -10.27 -14.85
N ARG A 30 -21.07 -10.59 -13.70
CA ARG A 30 -21.67 -10.42 -12.39
C ARG A 30 -20.90 -9.32 -11.68
N LEU A 31 -21.61 -8.26 -11.30
CA LEU A 31 -21.09 -7.24 -10.39
C LEU A 31 -20.56 -7.93 -9.13
N ILE A 32 -19.27 -7.77 -8.86
CA ILE A 32 -18.68 -8.21 -7.60
C ILE A 32 -19.28 -7.32 -6.52
N ASP A 33 -20.03 -7.94 -5.64
CA ASP A 33 -20.81 -7.27 -4.61
C ASP A 33 -19.84 -6.56 -3.64
N THR A 34 -19.92 -5.25 -3.59
CA THR A 34 -19.20 -4.37 -2.66
C THR A 34 -19.40 -4.80 -1.20
N VAL A 35 -20.47 -5.53 -0.94
CA VAL A 35 -20.85 -6.06 0.38
C VAL A 35 -19.84 -7.09 0.92
N PHE A 36 -19.15 -7.86 0.06
CA PHE A 36 -18.13 -8.83 0.53
C PHE A 36 -16.84 -8.17 1.03
N ILE A 37 -16.48 -7.03 0.46
CA ILE A 37 -15.28 -6.27 0.81
C ILE A 37 -15.46 -5.58 2.16
N ASP A 38 -16.63 -5.00 2.38
CA ASP A 38 -17.00 -4.35 3.65
C ASP A 38 -16.98 -5.33 4.84
N ASN A 39 -17.33 -6.60 4.64
CA ASN A 39 -17.36 -7.58 5.71
C ASN A 39 -15.98 -8.01 6.25
N GLN A 40 -14.92 -8.02 5.45
CA GLN A 40 -13.58 -8.32 5.95
C GLN A 40 -13.02 -7.17 6.80
N PHE A 41 -13.23 -5.92 6.37
CA PHE A 41 -12.77 -4.74 7.11
C PHE A 41 -13.69 -4.35 8.25
N ALA A 42 -15.00 -4.58 8.13
CA ALA A 42 -15.96 -4.38 9.22
C ALA A 42 -15.69 -5.29 10.43
N LYS A 43 -15.01 -6.44 10.22
CA LYS A 43 -14.51 -7.28 11.33
C LYS A 43 -13.31 -6.67 12.04
N VAL A 44 -12.57 -5.77 11.37
CA VAL A 44 -11.28 -5.27 11.88
C VAL A 44 -11.41 -3.94 12.59
N SER A 45 -12.18 -2.99 12.08
CA SER A 45 -12.50 -1.73 12.78
C SER A 45 -13.62 -0.98 12.06
N LYS A 46 -14.81 -0.94 12.64
CA LYS A 46 -15.93 -0.12 12.13
C LYS A 46 -15.72 1.36 12.39
N THR A 47 -14.99 1.69 13.42
CA THR A 47 -14.80 3.06 13.90
C THR A 47 -13.75 3.83 13.11
N ALA A 48 -12.83 3.16 12.39
CA ALA A 48 -11.80 3.81 11.59
C ALA A 48 -12.33 4.38 10.27
N LYS A 49 -11.60 5.37 9.72
CA LYS A 49 -11.75 5.82 8.33
C LYS A 49 -11.06 4.82 7.40
N ILE A 50 -11.81 4.20 6.50
CA ILE A 50 -11.29 3.26 5.49
C ILE A 50 -11.69 3.75 4.11
N ASN A 51 -10.75 3.75 3.16
CA ASN A 51 -10.97 4.05 1.76
C ASN A 51 -10.67 2.80 0.92
N HIS A 52 -11.67 2.30 0.19
CA HIS A 52 -11.54 1.18 -0.73
C HIS A 52 -11.30 1.69 -2.15
N LEU A 53 -10.30 1.15 -2.82
CA LEU A 53 -9.97 1.48 -4.20
C LEU A 53 -10.58 0.43 -5.13
N SER A 54 -11.52 0.87 -5.96
CA SER A 54 -12.25 -0.01 -6.89
C SER A 54 -11.36 -0.53 -8.03
N SER A 55 -11.82 -1.60 -8.69
CA SER A 55 -11.14 -2.16 -9.86
C SER A 55 -10.96 -1.14 -10.99
N ASP A 56 -11.93 -0.21 -11.18
CA ASP A 56 -11.81 0.87 -12.17
C ASP A 56 -10.61 1.77 -11.85
N LYS A 57 -10.44 2.15 -10.58
CA LYS A 57 -9.31 2.95 -10.13
C LYS A 57 -7.97 2.25 -10.33
N ILE A 58 -7.94 0.93 -10.15
CA ILE A 58 -6.76 0.11 -10.43
C ILE A 58 -6.43 0.14 -11.92
N LEU A 59 -7.41 0.05 -12.82
CA LEU A 59 -7.20 0.11 -14.27
C LEU A 59 -6.77 1.50 -14.74
N GLU A 60 -7.34 2.56 -14.19
CA GLU A 60 -6.93 3.94 -14.47
C GLU A 60 -5.46 4.18 -14.07
N ASN A 61 -4.98 3.53 -12.99
CA ASN A 61 -3.65 3.67 -12.40
C ASN A 61 -2.86 2.34 -12.40
N SER A 62 -2.95 1.59 -13.49
CA SER A 62 -2.42 0.23 -13.64
C SER A 62 -0.90 0.11 -13.50
N THR A 63 -0.16 1.20 -13.71
CA THR A 63 1.29 1.18 -13.81
C THR A 63 1.96 0.94 -12.46
N SER A 64 1.49 1.57 -11.37
CA SER A 64 2.09 1.43 -10.06
C SER A 64 1.11 1.67 -8.91
N LEU A 65 1.37 1.05 -7.77
CA LEU A 65 0.64 1.32 -6.54
C LEU A 65 0.87 2.77 -6.06
N SER A 66 2.02 3.37 -6.38
CA SER A 66 2.33 4.77 -6.10
C SER A 66 1.33 5.72 -6.75
N ASP A 67 1.03 5.53 -8.04
CA ASP A 67 0.06 6.37 -8.75
C ASP A 67 -1.36 6.13 -8.26
N LEU A 68 -1.72 4.86 -8.04
CA LEU A 68 -3.04 4.53 -7.50
C LEU A 68 -3.31 5.28 -6.18
N LEU A 69 -2.34 5.29 -5.27
CA LEU A 69 -2.49 5.97 -3.98
C LEU A 69 -2.42 7.49 -4.12
N ARG A 70 -1.49 8.01 -4.94
CA ARG A 70 -1.26 9.46 -5.15
C ARG A 70 -2.50 10.19 -5.65
N PHE A 71 -3.22 9.62 -6.60
CA PHE A 71 -4.41 10.24 -7.20
C PHE A 71 -5.72 9.92 -6.44
N ASN A 72 -5.74 8.89 -5.59
CA ASN A 72 -6.98 8.42 -4.95
C ASN A 72 -6.94 8.47 -3.42
N SER A 73 -5.96 9.16 -2.83
CA SER A 73 -5.86 9.33 -1.38
C SER A 73 -5.12 10.62 -1.01
N ASN A 74 -5.20 11.02 0.27
CA ASN A 74 -4.46 12.16 0.81
C ASN A 74 -3.05 11.77 1.32
N ILE A 75 -2.52 10.64 0.86
CA ILE A 75 -1.18 10.18 1.20
C ILE A 75 -0.16 10.89 0.31
N TYR A 76 0.85 11.52 0.90
CA TYR A 76 1.97 12.00 0.13
C TYR A 76 2.88 10.84 -0.25
N ILE A 77 3.20 10.71 -1.54
CA ILE A 77 4.06 9.65 -2.05
C ILE A 77 5.40 10.25 -2.46
N LYS A 78 6.45 9.86 -1.75
CA LYS A 78 7.84 10.15 -2.10
C LYS A 78 8.32 9.09 -3.10
N GLU A 79 8.90 9.52 -4.21
CA GLU A 79 9.41 8.62 -5.25
C GLU A 79 10.74 9.16 -5.78
N ASN A 80 11.80 8.36 -5.70
CA ASN A 80 13.16 8.74 -6.09
C ASN A 80 13.39 8.56 -7.61
N GLY A 81 12.57 9.25 -8.39
CA GLY A 81 12.43 9.02 -9.83
C GLY A 81 11.42 7.92 -10.14
N ARG A 82 10.81 7.98 -11.30
CA ARG A 82 9.75 7.06 -11.74
C ARG A 82 10.23 5.61 -11.68
N GLY A 83 9.49 4.74 -10.99
CA GLY A 83 9.77 3.30 -10.88
C GLY A 83 10.86 2.92 -9.88
N ALA A 84 11.59 3.88 -9.29
CA ALA A 84 12.56 3.63 -8.22
C ALA A 84 11.86 3.56 -6.85
N THR A 85 12.61 3.59 -5.75
CA THR A 85 12.05 3.50 -4.40
C THR A 85 10.93 4.50 -4.18
N SER A 86 9.79 4.01 -3.70
CA SER A 86 8.62 4.82 -3.42
C SER A 86 8.02 4.50 -2.06
N SER A 87 7.73 5.55 -1.29
CA SER A 87 7.29 5.42 0.08
C SER A 87 6.12 6.35 0.43
N PRO A 88 5.10 5.86 1.15
CA PRO A 88 3.97 6.66 1.59
C PRO A 88 4.28 7.45 2.85
N SER A 89 3.67 8.62 2.99
CA SER A 89 3.65 9.43 4.20
C SER A 89 2.20 9.78 4.55
N PHE A 90 1.68 9.19 5.59
CA PHE A 90 0.35 9.47 6.14
C PHE A 90 0.45 10.60 7.16
N ARG A 91 -0.27 11.72 6.94
CA ARG A 91 -0.41 12.75 7.98
C ARG A 91 0.93 13.19 8.59
N GLY A 92 1.98 13.26 7.77
CA GLY A 92 3.32 13.67 8.21
C GLY A 92 4.14 12.59 8.91
N THR A 93 3.79 11.31 8.75
CA THR A 93 4.61 10.19 9.23
C THR A 93 5.66 9.76 8.19
N THR A 94 6.61 8.91 8.61
CA THR A 94 7.60 8.30 7.71
C THR A 94 7.07 7.02 7.06
N ALA A 95 7.82 6.49 6.10
CA ALA A 95 7.50 5.21 5.45
C ALA A 95 7.43 4.03 6.42
N GLN A 96 8.33 3.99 7.41
CA GLN A 96 8.36 2.94 8.44
C GLN A 96 7.18 3.00 9.43
N GLN A 97 6.44 4.10 9.41
CA GLN A 97 5.24 4.31 10.23
C GLN A 97 3.94 3.97 9.47
N THR A 98 4.06 3.32 8.30
CA THR A 98 2.96 2.79 7.50
C THR A 98 3.05 1.27 7.43
N ALA A 99 2.01 0.57 7.85
CA ALA A 99 1.96 -0.89 7.73
C ALA A 99 1.41 -1.31 6.35
N PHE A 100 2.11 -2.22 5.69
CA PHE A 100 1.59 -2.95 4.52
C PHE A 100 1.04 -4.29 5.00
N VAL A 101 -0.24 -4.54 4.73
CA VAL A 101 -0.93 -5.72 5.23
C VAL A 101 -1.38 -6.59 4.05
N TRP A 102 -0.75 -7.73 3.87
CA TRP A 102 -1.09 -8.71 2.85
C TRP A 102 -1.93 -9.85 3.48
N ASN A 103 -3.18 -9.97 3.06
CA ASN A 103 -4.12 -10.99 3.56
C ASN A 103 -4.15 -11.11 5.11
N GLY A 104 -4.03 -9.94 5.81
CA GLY A 104 -4.07 -9.84 7.27
C GLY A 104 -2.72 -10.06 7.98
N ILE A 105 -1.63 -10.21 7.24
CA ILE A 105 -0.25 -10.29 7.75
C ILE A 105 0.48 -8.99 7.41
N ASN A 106 1.16 -8.39 8.40
CA ASN A 106 2.06 -7.25 8.16
C ASN A 106 3.29 -7.73 7.40
N VAL A 107 3.56 -7.13 6.25
CA VAL A 107 4.64 -7.53 5.33
C VAL A 107 5.70 -6.45 5.15
N ASN A 108 5.79 -5.50 6.08
CA ASN A 108 6.94 -4.59 6.11
C ASN A 108 8.22 -5.41 6.29
N SER A 109 9.25 -5.09 5.52
CA SER A 109 10.56 -5.72 5.67
C SER A 109 11.11 -5.51 7.08
N PRO A 110 11.44 -6.53 7.85
CA PRO A 110 12.10 -6.34 9.13
C PRO A 110 13.46 -5.66 9.02
N PHE A 111 14.16 -5.90 7.88
CA PHE A 111 15.44 -5.26 7.61
C PHE A 111 15.28 -3.74 7.43
N LEU A 112 14.39 -3.28 6.54
CA LEU A 112 14.18 -1.86 6.24
C LEU A 112 13.15 -1.17 7.13
N GLY A 113 12.26 -1.92 7.77
CA GLY A 113 11.12 -1.39 8.56
C GLY A 113 9.95 -0.89 7.71
N GLN A 114 10.02 -1.00 6.39
CA GLN A 114 9.03 -0.42 5.45
C GLN A 114 8.75 -1.34 4.26
N GLY A 115 7.70 -1.03 3.50
CA GLY A 115 7.47 -1.55 2.16
C GLY A 115 7.81 -0.52 1.09
N ASP A 116 8.05 -0.97 -0.15
CA ASP A 116 8.21 -0.14 -1.33
C ASP A 116 6.99 -0.29 -2.24
N LEU A 117 6.31 0.82 -2.56
CA LEU A 117 5.10 0.80 -3.39
C LEU A 117 5.37 0.37 -4.84
N ASN A 118 6.58 0.59 -5.36
CA ASN A 118 6.93 0.22 -6.72
C ASN A 118 7.29 -1.26 -6.87
N THR A 119 7.47 -2.00 -5.76
CA THR A 119 7.60 -3.46 -5.75
C THR A 119 6.24 -4.18 -5.62
N MET A 120 5.14 -3.44 -5.60
CA MET A 120 3.79 -3.96 -5.42
C MET A 120 2.90 -3.52 -6.60
N SER A 121 2.65 -4.42 -7.55
CA SER A 121 1.74 -4.14 -8.65
C SER A 121 0.28 -4.08 -8.16
N PRO A 122 -0.47 -3.00 -8.42
CA PRO A 122 -1.89 -2.94 -8.04
C PRO A 122 -2.73 -4.01 -8.73
N LEU A 123 -2.30 -4.48 -9.91
CA LEU A 123 -2.96 -5.54 -10.67
C LEU A 123 -2.75 -6.95 -10.10
N SER A 124 -1.88 -7.10 -9.11
CA SER A 124 -1.69 -8.35 -8.35
C SER A 124 -2.78 -8.60 -7.30
N TYR A 125 -3.55 -7.58 -6.96
CA TYR A 125 -4.52 -7.63 -5.86
C TYR A 125 -5.92 -7.35 -6.36
N GLU A 126 -6.89 -8.06 -5.79
CA GLU A 126 -8.30 -7.83 -6.11
C GLU A 126 -8.88 -6.66 -5.33
N ASN A 127 -8.28 -6.38 -4.19
CA ASN A 127 -8.76 -5.38 -3.26
C ASN A 127 -7.59 -4.64 -2.63
N VAL A 128 -7.58 -3.34 -2.85
CA VAL A 128 -6.65 -2.41 -2.20
C VAL A 128 -7.47 -1.48 -1.32
N ALA A 129 -7.12 -1.42 -0.03
CA ALA A 129 -7.78 -0.51 0.89
C ALA A 129 -6.78 0.25 1.75
N ILE A 130 -7.15 1.45 2.14
CA ILE A 130 -6.37 2.35 2.97
C ILE A 130 -7.11 2.54 4.28
N LYS A 131 -6.50 2.15 5.40
CA LYS A 131 -6.98 2.50 6.75
C LYS A 131 -6.14 3.67 7.27
N TYR A 132 -6.79 4.76 7.61
CA TYR A 132 -6.15 5.93 8.21
C TYR A 132 -6.05 5.80 9.73
N GLY A 133 -5.03 6.47 10.30
CA GLY A 133 -4.79 6.48 11.75
C GLY A 133 -4.22 5.18 12.29
N GLY A 134 -3.93 5.17 13.57
CA GLY A 134 -3.23 4.09 14.26
C GLY A 134 -3.90 2.73 14.15
N GLY A 135 -3.07 1.70 14.05
CA GLY A 135 -3.51 0.31 13.88
C GLY A 135 -2.65 -0.71 14.61
N SER A 136 -1.72 -0.27 15.48
CA SER A 136 -0.74 -1.17 16.10
C SER A 136 -1.35 -2.24 16.99
N VAL A 137 -2.55 -2.03 17.55
CA VAL A 137 -3.27 -3.06 18.31
C VAL A 137 -3.57 -4.29 17.44
N ILE A 138 -3.85 -4.10 16.15
CA ILE A 138 -4.24 -5.20 15.25
C ILE A 138 -3.08 -5.64 14.36
N TYR A 139 -2.31 -4.67 13.80
CA TYR A 139 -1.30 -4.92 12.78
C TYR A 139 0.14 -4.87 13.28
N GLY A 140 0.34 -4.56 14.57
CA GLY A 140 1.65 -4.56 15.21
C GLY A 140 2.47 -3.32 14.92
N SER A 141 3.80 -3.49 14.97
CA SER A 141 4.79 -2.43 14.81
C SER A 141 4.66 -1.72 13.46
N GLY A 142 4.85 -0.39 13.47
CA GLY A 142 4.84 0.45 12.27
C GLY A 142 3.45 0.92 11.81
N ALA A 143 2.35 0.46 12.39
CA ALA A 143 1.02 0.92 12.05
C ALA A 143 0.65 2.20 12.83
N ILE A 144 1.43 3.27 12.66
CA ILE A 144 1.24 4.56 13.34
C ILE A 144 0.38 5.50 12.49
N GLY A 145 0.82 5.86 11.28
CA GLY A 145 0.11 6.80 10.41
C GLY A 145 -1.11 6.18 9.74
N GLY A 146 -1.01 4.91 9.39
CA GLY A 146 -2.05 4.15 8.71
C GLY A 146 -1.58 2.80 8.23
N SER A 147 -2.45 2.11 7.49
CA SER A 147 -2.09 0.85 6.85
C SER A 147 -2.69 0.72 5.45
N ILE A 148 -1.95 0.08 4.54
CA ILE A 148 -2.35 -0.24 3.18
C ILE A 148 -2.60 -1.73 3.12
N HIS A 149 -3.82 -2.11 2.77
CA HIS A 149 -4.26 -3.50 2.73
C HIS A 149 -4.30 -4.00 1.30
N LEU A 150 -3.64 -5.11 1.06
CA LEU A 150 -3.46 -5.78 -0.21
C LEU A 150 -4.02 -7.19 -0.10
N ASN A 151 -5.23 -7.40 -0.61
CA ASN A 151 -5.94 -8.65 -0.38
C ASN A 151 -6.30 -9.36 -1.68
N ASN A 152 -6.24 -10.69 -1.63
CA ASN A 152 -6.72 -11.58 -2.67
C ASN A 152 -7.88 -12.41 -2.10
N THR A 153 -8.99 -12.44 -2.81
CA THR A 153 -10.21 -13.12 -2.37
C THR A 153 -10.36 -14.45 -3.08
N LEU A 154 -10.57 -15.52 -2.33
CA LEU A 154 -10.87 -16.85 -2.86
C LEU A 154 -12.39 -17.04 -2.82
N LEU A 155 -13.03 -16.98 -4.00
CA LEU A 155 -14.48 -17.08 -4.16
C LEU A 155 -14.87 -18.50 -4.59
N PHE A 156 -16.06 -18.95 -4.17
CA PHE A 156 -16.63 -20.23 -4.55
C PHE A 156 -17.85 -20.05 -5.44
N ASN A 157 -18.25 -21.07 -6.19
CA ASN A 157 -19.43 -21.07 -7.09
C ASN A 157 -19.40 -20.00 -8.18
N ARG A 158 -18.22 -19.69 -8.74
CA ARG A 158 -18.06 -18.71 -9.82
C ARG A 158 -17.77 -19.35 -11.19
N GLY A 159 -17.42 -20.63 -11.21
CA GLY A 159 -16.95 -21.29 -12.42
C GLY A 159 -15.55 -20.81 -12.81
N PHE A 160 -15.33 -20.60 -14.09
CA PHE A 160 -14.08 -20.07 -14.64
C PHE A 160 -14.21 -18.56 -14.93
N GLU A 161 -13.22 -17.79 -14.51
CA GLU A 161 -13.04 -16.39 -14.83
C GLU A 161 -11.59 -16.19 -15.28
N GLY A 162 -11.38 -15.56 -16.43
CA GLY A 162 -10.06 -15.24 -16.98
C GLY A 162 -9.91 -13.74 -17.20
N LYS A 163 -8.70 -13.22 -17.03
CA LYS A 163 -8.36 -11.83 -17.34
C LYS A 163 -7.01 -11.74 -18.00
N LEU A 164 -6.94 -11.02 -19.13
CA LEU A 164 -5.69 -10.57 -19.74
C LEU A 164 -5.71 -9.05 -19.79
N PHE A 165 -4.65 -8.43 -19.32
CA PHE A 165 -4.44 -7.00 -19.41
C PHE A 165 -3.06 -6.73 -20.00
N SER A 166 -2.99 -5.83 -20.98
CA SER A 166 -1.74 -5.35 -21.55
C SER A 166 -1.82 -3.85 -21.77
N GLU A 167 -0.79 -3.15 -21.35
CA GLU A 167 -0.64 -1.72 -21.56
C GLU A 167 0.74 -1.41 -22.10
N TYR A 168 0.80 -0.57 -23.11
CA TYR A 168 2.03 -0.01 -23.65
C TYR A 168 1.98 1.51 -23.54
N SER A 169 3.05 2.11 -23.03
CA SER A 169 3.10 3.55 -22.82
C SER A 169 4.46 4.15 -23.18
N SER A 170 4.53 5.49 -23.15
CA SER A 170 5.76 6.25 -23.41
C SER A 170 6.93 5.69 -22.60
N PHE A 171 8.15 5.99 -23.03
CA PHE A 171 9.42 5.56 -22.43
C PHE A 171 9.61 4.04 -22.47
N THR A 172 9.10 3.38 -23.53
CA THR A 172 9.16 1.93 -23.73
C THR A 172 8.60 1.16 -22.52
N THR A 173 7.53 1.70 -21.92
CA THR A 173 6.90 1.08 -20.76
C THR A 173 5.87 0.05 -21.19
N SER A 174 5.95 -1.16 -20.65
CA SER A 174 4.94 -2.20 -20.85
C SER A 174 4.52 -2.84 -19.53
N ASN A 175 3.21 -3.03 -19.36
CA ASN A 175 2.61 -3.72 -18.22
C ASN A 175 1.71 -4.84 -18.77
N SER A 176 1.87 -6.05 -18.27
CA SER A 176 1.06 -7.19 -18.69
C SER A 176 0.64 -8.02 -17.50
N VAL A 177 -0.62 -8.44 -17.49
CA VAL A 177 -1.18 -9.30 -16.45
C VAL A 177 -2.02 -10.39 -17.10
N ALA A 178 -1.80 -11.62 -16.65
CA ALA A 178 -2.67 -12.74 -16.92
C ALA A 178 -3.18 -13.32 -15.61
N SER A 179 -4.48 -13.51 -15.48
CA SER A 179 -5.06 -14.21 -14.33
C SER A 179 -6.14 -15.18 -14.74
N ALA A 180 -6.22 -16.26 -13.99
CA ALA A 180 -7.26 -17.28 -14.13
C ALA A 180 -7.77 -17.68 -12.76
N LYS A 181 -9.08 -17.80 -12.64
CA LYS A 181 -9.78 -18.27 -11.44
C LYS A 181 -10.68 -19.43 -11.83
N LEU A 182 -10.67 -20.45 -11.02
CA LEU A 182 -11.56 -21.59 -11.17
C LEU A 182 -12.18 -21.91 -9.82
N SER A 183 -13.50 -21.98 -9.75
CA SER A 183 -14.15 -22.33 -8.51
C SER A 183 -15.39 -23.17 -8.69
N THR A 184 -15.52 -24.15 -7.79
CA THR A 184 -16.70 -25.00 -7.58
C THR A 184 -17.37 -24.63 -6.26
N ALA A 185 -18.32 -25.43 -5.80
CA ALA A 185 -18.93 -25.25 -4.49
C ALA A 185 -17.91 -25.32 -3.34
N ASN A 186 -16.91 -26.19 -3.44
CA ASN A 186 -15.98 -26.50 -2.35
C ASN A 186 -14.52 -26.16 -2.65
N LEU A 187 -14.17 -25.89 -3.91
CA LEU A 187 -12.79 -25.58 -4.31
C LEU A 187 -12.74 -24.20 -4.94
N SER A 188 -11.68 -23.47 -4.64
CA SER A 188 -11.34 -22.21 -5.29
C SER A 188 -9.85 -22.21 -5.62
N PHE A 189 -9.52 -21.86 -6.85
CA PHE A 189 -8.17 -21.73 -7.37
C PHE A 189 -8.03 -20.39 -8.08
N ASN A 190 -6.94 -19.67 -7.82
CA ASN A 190 -6.66 -18.38 -8.40
C ASN A 190 -5.17 -18.28 -8.73
N VAL A 191 -4.83 -17.92 -9.95
CA VAL A 191 -3.46 -17.61 -10.37
C VAL A 191 -3.42 -16.25 -11.03
N ASN A 192 -2.37 -15.47 -10.73
CA ASN A 192 -2.12 -14.18 -11.35
C ASN A 192 -0.62 -14.03 -11.60
N ILE A 193 -0.27 -13.68 -12.83
CA ILE A 193 1.10 -13.39 -13.25
C ILE A 193 1.12 -11.98 -13.79
N ASN A 194 2.05 -11.17 -13.34
CA ASN A 194 2.24 -9.84 -13.89
C ASN A 194 3.72 -9.54 -14.18
N HIS A 195 3.91 -8.72 -15.21
CA HIS A 195 5.21 -8.24 -15.62
C HIS A 195 5.10 -6.77 -16.00
N SER A 196 6.01 -5.95 -15.49
CA SER A 196 6.11 -4.52 -15.78
C SER A 196 7.56 -4.16 -16.04
N GLN A 197 7.82 -3.46 -17.14
CA GLN A 197 9.15 -2.99 -17.48
C GLN A 197 9.10 -1.62 -18.15
N SER A 198 10.18 -0.86 -18.04
CA SER A 198 10.35 0.43 -18.71
C SER A 198 11.82 0.74 -18.88
N GLU A 199 12.20 1.35 -20.02
CA GLU A 199 13.49 2.03 -20.14
C GLU A 199 13.51 3.32 -19.33
N ASN A 200 12.34 3.94 -19.17
CA ASN A 200 12.11 5.14 -18.37
C ASN A 200 13.11 6.27 -18.69
N ALA A 201 13.50 6.35 -19.95
CA ALA A 201 14.49 7.29 -20.48
C ALA A 201 13.79 8.55 -20.99
N TYR A 202 13.58 9.52 -20.10
CA TYR A 202 12.95 10.81 -20.40
C TYR A 202 13.92 11.97 -20.30
N GLU A 203 13.61 13.08 -20.97
CA GLU A 203 14.43 14.29 -20.93
C GLU A 203 14.13 15.13 -19.70
N VAL A 204 15.20 15.65 -19.08
CA VAL A 204 15.15 16.58 -17.95
C VAL A 204 15.63 17.93 -18.46
N GLU A 205 14.70 18.69 -19.09
CA GLU A 205 15.00 19.95 -19.80
C GLU A 205 15.66 21.00 -18.89
N GLU A 206 15.23 21.15 -17.64
CA GLU A 206 15.84 22.08 -16.68
C GLU A 206 17.31 21.81 -16.41
N LYS A 207 17.75 20.59 -16.66
CA LYS A 207 19.14 20.12 -16.45
C LYS A 207 19.87 19.83 -17.75
N TYR A 208 19.20 19.98 -18.90
CA TYR A 208 19.75 19.74 -20.24
C TYR A 208 20.37 18.36 -20.41
N TYR A 209 19.80 17.32 -19.76
CA TYR A 209 20.24 15.95 -19.94
C TYR A 209 19.05 14.99 -20.05
N LYS A 210 19.32 13.83 -20.67
CA LYS A 210 18.37 12.71 -20.72
C LYS A 210 18.65 11.73 -19.57
N ASN A 211 17.63 11.41 -18.78
CA ASN A 211 17.76 10.35 -17.79
C ASN A 211 17.98 9.00 -18.47
N ARG A 212 19.16 8.43 -18.32
CA ARG A 212 19.57 7.14 -18.92
C ARG A 212 19.62 5.99 -17.90
N ASN A 213 19.35 6.26 -16.63
CA ASN A 213 19.42 5.27 -15.56
C ASN A 213 18.10 5.16 -14.79
N GLY A 214 16.95 5.25 -15.45
CA GLY A 214 15.65 5.11 -14.81
C GLY A 214 14.97 3.76 -15.06
N ALA A 215 15.62 2.84 -15.79
CA ALA A 215 15.00 1.59 -16.19
C ALA A 215 14.60 0.70 -15.01
N TYR A 216 13.46 0.01 -15.15
CA TYR A 216 13.02 -0.98 -14.17
C TYR A 216 12.41 -2.20 -14.86
N GLN A 217 12.46 -3.34 -14.17
CA GLN A 217 11.79 -4.58 -14.55
C GLN A 217 11.29 -5.26 -13.29
N ASN A 218 9.98 -5.53 -13.23
CA ASN A 218 9.31 -6.15 -12.10
C ASN A 218 8.46 -7.32 -12.59
N SER A 219 8.55 -8.45 -11.93
CA SER A 219 7.73 -9.63 -12.19
C SER A 219 7.12 -10.14 -10.89
N ALA A 220 5.86 -10.52 -10.91
CA ALA A 220 5.22 -11.16 -9.78
C ALA A 220 4.35 -12.34 -10.21
N PHE A 221 4.32 -13.34 -9.36
CA PHE A 221 3.47 -14.51 -9.45
C PHE A 221 2.67 -14.65 -8.16
N ASN A 222 1.36 -14.81 -8.28
CA ASN A 222 0.46 -15.02 -7.15
C ASN A 222 -0.35 -16.28 -7.39
N LEU A 223 -0.47 -17.10 -6.36
CA LEU A 223 -1.29 -18.31 -6.35
C LEU A 223 -2.16 -18.31 -5.09
N GLY A 224 -3.43 -18.64 -5.26
CA GLY A 224 -4.37 -18.83 -4.17
C GLY A 224 -5.18 -20.10 -4.36
N MET A 225 -5.34 -20.87 -3.30
CA MET A 225 -6.16 -22.07 -3.28
C MET A 225 -7.00 -22.10 -1.99
N ALA A 226 -8.25 -22.52 -2.08
CA ALA A 226 -9.08 -22.77 -0.90
C ALA A 226 -9.94 -24.01 -1.08
N HIS A 227 -10.17 -24.70 0.02
CA HIS A 227 -11.03 -25.87 0.10
C HIS A 227 -11.98 -25.76 1.30
N LYS A 228 -13.28 -25.77 1.02
CA LYS A 228 -14.32 -25.93 2.04
C LYS A 228 -14.43 -27.39 2.41
N ILE A 229 -13.89 -27.77 3.56
CA ILE A 229 -14.00 -29.12 4.12
C ILE A 229 -15.44 -29.37 4.59
N SER A 230 -16.07 -28.32 5.13
CA SER A 230 -17.47 -28.33 5.57
C SER A 230 -18.05 -26.89 5.50
N ALA A 231 -19.33 -26.73 5.85
CA ALA A 231 -19.94 -25.41 5.97
C ALA A 231 -19.26 -24.50 7.00
N GLU A 232 -18.59 -25.10 7.99
CA GLU A 232 -17.90 -24.41 9.08
C GLU A 232 -16.40 -24.28 8.90
N ASN A 233 -15.78 -25.13 8.05
CA ASN A 233 -14.33 -25.28 7.96
C ASN A 233 -13.83 -25.01 6.53
N GLU A 234 -12.88 -24.08 6.42
CA GLU A 234 -12.20 -23.73 5.17
C GLU A 234 -10.67 -23.72 5.40
N LEU A 235 -9.96 -24.45 4.57
CA LEU A 235 -8.50 -24.34 4.44
C LEU A 235 -8.18 -23.49 3.22
N TYR A 236 -7.15 -22.66 3.32
CA TYR A 236 -6.68 -21.91 2.18
C TYR A 236 -5.15 -21.75 2.22
N TRP A 237 -4.57 -21.62 1.03
CA TRP A 237 -3.17 -21.32 0.83
C TRP A 237 -3.04 -20.17 -0.16
N GLN A 238 -2.20 -19.20 0.17
CA GLN A 238 -1.88 -18.07 -0.70
C GLN A 238 -0.37 -17.89 -0.73
N THR A 239 0.20 -17.72 -1.92
CA THR A 239 1.63 -17.47 -2.08
C THR A 239 1.86 -16.38 -3.11
N GLN A 240 2.92 -15.60 -2.91
CA GLN A 240 3.36 -14.54 -3.79
C GLN A 240 4.88 -14.60 -3.94
N LEU A 241 5.34 -14.49 -5.18
CA LEU A 241 6.73 -14.28 -5.57
C LEU A 241 6.85 -12.92 -6.23
N PHE A 242 7.88 -12.18 -5.92
CA PHE A 242 8.24 -10.95 -6.59
C PHE A 242 9.76 -10.94 -6.87
N ASP A 243 10.12 -10.52 -8.08
CA ASP A 243 11.50 -10.30 -8.51
C ASP A 243 11.56 -8.97 -9.28
N GLY A 244 12.43 -8.06 -8.86
CA GLY A 244 12.50 -6.73 -9.44
C GLY A 244 13.90 -6.13 -9.44
N VAL A 245 14.19 -5.38 -10.50
CA VAL A 245 15.38 -4.55 -10.65
C VAL A 245 14.93 -3.15 -10.96
N GLN A 246 15.36 -2.18 -10.16
CA GLN A 246 15.03 -0.77 -10.33
C GLN A 246 16.29 0.07 -10.31
N LYS A 247 16.48 0.91 -11.34
CA LYS A 247 17.55 1.88 -11.42
C LYS A 247 17.06 3.25 -10.96
N TYR A 248 17.87 3.95 -10.18
CA TYR A 248 17.54 5.31 -9.76
C TYR A 248 17.77 6.30 -10.88
N ALA A 249 16.87 7.25 -11.07
CA ALA A 249 17.10 8.37 -11.96
C ALA A 249 18.39 9.12 -11.57
N LEU A 250 19.15 9.56 -12.57
CA LEU A 250 20.37 10.33 -12.32
C LEU A 250 20.04 11.70 -11.72
N LEU A 251 20.81 12.15 -10.74
CA LEU A 251 20.72 13.50 -10.19
C LEU A 251 21.32 14.55 -11.14
N SER A 252 22.30 14.15 -11.95
CA SER A 252 22.95 14.92 -13.01
C SER A 252 23.52 13.98 -14.05
N GLU A 253 23.93 14.49 -15.20
CA GLU A 253 24.54 13.72 -16.28
C GLU A 253 25.83 12.98 -15.83
N PHE A 254 26.55 13.52 -14.86
CA PHE A 254 27.80 12.99 -14.34
C PHE A 254 27.64 12.10 -13.09
N SER A 255 26.40 11.89 -12.62
CA SER A 255 26.15 11.06 -11.45
C SER A 255 26.47 9.59 -11.74
N THR A 256 27.06 8.89 -10.78
CA THR A 256 27.23 7.45 -10.83
C THR A 256 25.87 6.76 -10.92
N PRO A 257 25.65 5.88 -11.92
CA PRO A 257 24.38 5.15 -12.02
C PRO A 257 24.26 4.15 -10.87
N THR A 258 23.12 4.18 -10.20
CA THR A 258 22.83 3.30 -9.07
C THR A 258 21.58 2.46 -9.34
N LYS A 259 21.45 1.32 -8.70
CA LYS A 259 20.28 0.45 -8.78
C LYS A 259 20.04 -0.28 -7.47
N TYR A 260 18.85 -0.90 -7.35
CA TYR A 260 18.61 -1.94 -6.37
C TYR A 260 17.89 -3.13 -7.00
N ASP A 261 18.17 -4.31 -6.48
CA ASP A 261 17.52 -5.56 -6.81
C ASP A 261 16.70 -6.00 -5.58
N THR A 262 15.47 -6.44 -5.78
CA THR A 262 14.58 -6.87 -4.70
C THR A 262 13.94 -8.20 -5.05
N GLN A 263 13.97 -9.14 -4.12
CA GLN A 263 13.26 -10.42 -4.22
C GLN A 263 12.44 -10.66 -2.96
N ASN A 264 11.16 -10.97 -3.14
CA ASN A 264 10.26 -11.28 -2.04
C ASN A 264 9.55 -12.60 -2.29
N PHE A 265 9.50 -13.43 -1.27
CA PHE A 265 8.64 -14.60 -1.23
C PHE A 265 7.70 -14.51 -0.04
N ARG A 266 6.44 -14.82 -0.24
CA ARG A 266 5.41 -14.85 0.79
C ARG A 266 4.56 -16.09 0.61
N SER A 267 4.36 -16.87 1.67
CA SER A 267 3.47 -18.02 1.68
C SER A 267 2.67 -18.03 2.97
N LEU A 268 1.36 -18.22 2.85
CA LEU A 268 0.39 -18.16 3.94
C LEU A 268 -0.56 -19.33 3.83
N LEU A 269 -0.52 -20.22 4.80
CA LEU A 269 -1.50 -21.29 5.01
C LEU A 269 -2.47 -20.85 6.11
N GLY A 270 -3.78 -20.94 5.86
CA GLY A 270 -4.80 -20.54 6.81
C GLY A 270 -5.92 -21.56 6.96
N TRP A 271 -6.43 -21.64 8.18
CA TRP A 271 -7.62 -22.41 8.52
C TRP A 271 -8.66 -21.50 9.15
N LYS A 272 -9.86 -21.46 8.55
CA LYS A 272 -11.01 -20.72 9.08
C LYS A 272 -12.02 -21.71 9.65
N LEU A 273 -12.39 -21.48 10.90
CA LEU A 273 -13.51 -22.12 11.57
C LEU A 273 -14.59 -21.09 11.82
N LYS A 274 -15.82 -21.37 11.41
CA LYS A 274 -16.96 -20.47 11.61
C LYS A 274 -18.17 -21.25 12.15
N LYS A 275 -18.47 -21.05 13.43
CA LYS A 275 -19.69 -21.53 14.10
C LYS A 275 -20.59 -20.35 14.47
N THR A 276 -21.78 -20.62 14.96
CA THR A 276 -22.80 -19.59 15.28
C THR A 276 -22.26 -18.47 16.18
N LYS A 277 -21.56 -18.83 17.27
CA LYS A 277 -21.04 -17.85 18.23
C LYS A 277 -19.52 -17.70 18.18
N LEU A 278 -18.83 -18.57 17.46
CA LEU A 278 -17.38 -18.65 17.48
C LEU A 278 -16.84 -18.64 16.05
N SER A 279 -15.86 -17.77 15.81
CA SER A 279 -15.05 -17.86 14.61
C SER A 279 -13.57 -17.79 14.98
N ASN A 280 -12.76 -18.56 14.29
CA ASN A 280 -11.31 -18.55 14.43
C ASN A 280 -10.67 -18.58 13.05
N GLU A 281 -9.60 -17.81 12.89
CA GLU A 281 -8.72 -17.87 11.72
C GLU A 281 -7.29 -18.10 12.20
N PHE A 282 -6.78 -19.31 11.97
CA PHE A 282 -5.40 -19.66 12.26
C PHE A 282 -4.56 -19.54 11.00
N LYS A 283 -3.38 -18.93 11.11
CA LYS A 283 -2.46 -18.65 10.01
C LYS A 283 -1.05 -19.07 10.35
N ILE A 284 -0.40 -19.72 9.39
CA ILE A 284 1.05 -19.96 9.38
C ILE A 284 1.59 -19.26 8.15
N ALA A 285 2.57 -18.38 8.33
CA ALA A 285 3.17 -17.68 7.20
C ALA A 285 4.69 -17.77 7.24
N TYR A 286 5.28 -17.83 6.05
CA TYR A 286 6.72 -17.68 5.82
C TYR A 286 6.93 -16.57 4.80
N LEU A 287 7.75 -15.60 5.17
CA LEU A 287 8.05 -14.43 4.35
C LEU A 287 9.56 -14.28 4.23
N THR A 288 10.05 -13.92 3.03
CA THR A 288 11.42 -13.49 2.83
C THR A 288 11.46 -12.17 2.07
N ASP A 289 12.41 -11.33 2.44
CA ASP A 289 12.78 -10.10 1.73
C ASP A 289 14.28 -10.11 1.49
N ASP A 290 14.70 -9.89 0.26
CA ASP A 290 16.09 -9.63 -0.12
C ASP A 290 16.17 -8.27 -0.80
N TYR A 291 17.01 -7.38 -0.30
CA TYR A 291 17.24 -6.05 -0.83
C TYR A 291 18.73 -5.84 -1.04
N GLN A 292 19.15 -5.60 -2.29
CA GLN A 292 20.54 -5.36 -2.67
C GLN A 292 20.65 -4.03 -3.41
N TYR A 293 21.28 -3.06 -2.78
CA TYR A 293 21.59 -1.76 -3.36
C TYR A 293 23.01 -1.78 -3.97
N PHE A 294 23.17 -1.20 -5.15
CA PHE A 294 24.45 -1.04 -5.85
C PHE A 294 24.78 0.44 -5.97
N ALA A 295 25.80 0.89 -5.27
CA ALA A 295 26.30 2.25 -5.34
C ALA A 295 26.88 2.60 -6.72
N ASN A 296 27.20 1.59 -7.53
CA ASN A 296 27.49 1.68 -8.95
C ASN A 296 26.86 0.48 -9.65
N SER A 297 25.88 0.73 -10.54
CA SER A 297 25.15 -0.34 -11.23
C SER A 297 26.02 -1.23 -12.12
N ASP A 298 27.19 -0.76 -12.54
CA ASP A 298 28.12 -1.45 -13.41
C ASP A 298 29.14 -2.30 -12.62
N ARG A 299 29.16 -2.17 -11.29
CA ARG A 299 30.09 -2.85 -10.39
C ARG A 299 29.35 -3.74 -9.41
N LYS A 300 29.54 -5.06 -9.53
CA LYS A 300 28.92 -6.05 -8.63
C LYS A 300 29.44 -5.99 -7.19
N ASP A 301 30.68 -5.55 -7.00
CA ASP A 301 31.33 -5.40 -5.69
C ASP A 301 30.86 -4.16 -4.91
N SER A 302 30.12 -3.25 -5.56
CA SER A 302 29.54 -2.06 -4.94
C SER A 302 28.23 -2.32 -4.19
N LYS A 303 27.83 -3.58 -4.02
CA LYS A 303 26.57 -3.92 -3.39
C LYS A 303 26.59 -3.81 -1.88
N SER A 304 25.46 -3.34 -1.36
CA SER A 304 25.13 -3.27 0.06
C SER A 304 23.67 -3.71 0.26
N GLY A 305 23.20 -3.86 1.49
CA GLY A 305 21.83 -4.23 1.75
C GLY A 305 21.72 -5.37 2.76
N GLY A 306 20.64 -6.13 2.67
CA GLY A 306 20.39 -7.24 3.57
C GLY A 306 19.14 -8.02 3.22
N SER A 307 18.98 -9.12 3.90
CA SER A 307 17.83 -10.01 3.77
C SER A 307 17.18 -10.27 5.11
N SER A 308 15.92 -10.68 5.07
CA SER A 308 15.21 -11.16 6.25
C SER A 308 14.29 -12.32 5.91
N GLY A 309 14.18 -13.27 6.84
CA GLY A 309 13.20 -14.34 6.83
C GLY A 309 12.33 -14.27 8.08
N GLN A 310 11.02 -14.49 7.93
CA GLN A 310 10.05 -14.45 9.02
C GLN A 310 9.20 -15.72 9.02
N TYR A 311 9.03 -16.34 10.20
CA TYR A 311 8.06 -17.39 10.47
C TYR A 311 7.00 -16.84 11.40
N ILE A 312 5.76 -16.79 10.94
CA ILE A 312 4.65 -16.17 11.66
C ILE A 312 3.59 -17.22 11.96
N LEU A 313 3.21 -17.31 13.24
CA LEU A 313 2.03 -18.03 13.71
C LEU A 313 1.04 -17.00 14.25
N LYS A 314 -0.19 -17.02 13.73
CA LYS A 314 -1.23 -16.05 14.14
C LYS A 314 -2.56 -16.75 14.29
N THR A 315 -3.29 -16.44 15.36
CA THR A 315 -4.68 -16.83 15.49
C THR A 315 -5.55 -15.60 15.83
N ASP A 316 -6.67 -15.52 15.16
CA ASP A 316 -7.69 -14.49 15.34
C ASP A 316 -8.98 -15.18 15.78
N PHE A 317 -9.20 -15.21 17.08
CA PHE A 317 -10.31 -15.88 17.73
C PHE A 317 -11.36 -14.84 18.11
N ASN A 318 -12.60 -15.02 17.63
CA ASN A 318 -13.72 -14.15 17.96
C ASN A 318 -14.86 -14.96 18.58
N TYR A 319 -15.36 -14.50 19.71
CA TYR A 319 -16.48 -15.09 20.41
C TYR A 319 -17.61 -14.05 20.60
N ALA A 320 -18.78 -14.36 20.09
CA ALA A 320 -19.98 -13.55 20.26
C ALA A 320 -20.76 -14.00 21.51
N PHE A 321 -20.74 -13.18 22.57
CA PHE A 321 -21.54 -13.44 23.77
C PHE A 321 -23.04 -13.32 23.45
N THR A 322 -23.37 -12.28 22.68
CA THR A 322 -24.70 -11.99 22.20
C THR A 322 -24.63 -11.55 20.73
N GLU A 323 -25.76 -11.31 20.09
CA GLU A 323 -25.80 -10.71 18.75
C GLU A 323 -25.19 -9.29 18.70
N LYS A 324 -25.10 -8.62 19.85
CA LYS A 324 -24.63 -7.24 19.99
C LYS A 324 -23.21 -7.12 20.51
N SER A 325 -22.68 -8.13 21.17
CA SER A 325 -21.37 -8.05 21.85
C SER A 325 -20.47 -9.22 21.53
N SER A 326 -19.21 -8.93 21.26
CA SER A 326 -18.18 -9.93 21.01
C SER A 326 -16.83 -9.52 21.59
N ILE A 327 -16.01 -10.52 21.86
CA ILE A 327 -14.60 -10.37 22.18
C ILE A 327 -13.79 -11.02 21.06
N ASN A 328 -12.73 -10.34 20.66
CA ASN A 328 -11.79 -10.85 19.67
C ASN A 328 -10.40 -10.88 20.31
N THR A 329 -9.76 -12.05 20.28
CA THR A 329 -8.41 -12.26 20.82
C THR A 329 -7.48 -12.62 19.67
N ILE A 330 -6.40 -11.87 19.50
CA ILE A 330 -5.38 -12.10 18.50
C ILE A 330 -4.08 -12.49 19.24
N LEU A 331 -3.58 -13.67 18.93
CA LEU A 331 -2.25 -14.12 19.36
C LEU A 331 -1.37 -14.21 18.14
N GLU A 332 -0.15 -13.68 18.25
CA GLU A 332 0.83 -13.74 17.16
C GLU A 332 2.22 -14.04 17.73
N TYR A 333 2.93 -14.95 17.07
CA TYR A 333 4.34 -15.22 17.31
C TYR A 333 5.08 -15.05 15.99
N ASN A 334 6.19 -14.33 16.02
CA ASN A 334 7.03 -14.06 14.87
C ASN A 334 8.50 -14.32 15.24
N TYR A 335 9.13 -15.26 14.54
CA TYR A 335 10.57 -15.48 14.57
C TYR A 335 11.19 -14.88 13.32
N ILE A 336 12.12 -13.94 13.51
CA ILE A 336 12.77 -13.19 12.44
C ILE A 336 14.26 -13.52 12.45
N LYS A 337 14.79 -13.83 11.27
CA LYS A 337 16.23 -13.90 11.01
C LYS A 337 16.58 -12.82 10.00
N SER A 338 17.60 -12.02 10.28
CA SER A 338 18.06 -10.98 9.35
C SER A 338 19.57 -11.05 9.16
N GLU A 339 20.01 -10.81 7.94
CA GLU A 339 21.41 -10.81 7.53
C GLU A 339 21.70 -9.51 6.76
N SER A 340 22.84 -8.85 7.08
CA SER A 340 23.29 -7.66 6.36
C SER A 340 24.51 -8.00 5.50
N LEU A 341 24.59 -7.40 4.33
CA LEU A 341 25.75 -7.50 3.44
C LEU A 341 26.90 -6.57 3.87
N ASN A 342 26.65 -5.63 4.78
CA ASN A 342 27.55 -4.52 5.11
C ASN A 342 28.19 -4.61 6.47
N THR A 343 27.82 -5.57 7.31
CA THR A 343 28.36 -5.65 8.67
C THR A 343 28.69 -7.09 9.04
N ASN A 344 29.81 -7.27 9.79
CA ASN A 344 30.16 -8.54 10.42
C ASN A 344 29.36 -8.80 11.72
N ARG A 345 28.40 -7.93 12.05
CA ARG A 345 27.62 -7.98 13.30
C ARG A 345 26.39 -8.85 13.23
N LEU A 346 26.17 -9.56 12.13
CA LEU A 346 24.99 -10.38 11.92
C LEU A 346 25.36 -11.83 11.53
N PRO A 347 24.53 -12.80 11.73
CA PRO A 347 23.04 -12.77 11.73
C PRO A 347 22.44 -12.34 13.06
N SER A 348 21.36 -11.54 12.99
CA SER A 348 20.52 -11.19 14.12
C SER A 348 19.21 -11.92 14.05
N ASN A 349 18.83 -12.54 15.15
CA ASN A 349 17.52 -13.16 15.30
C ASN A 349 16.69 -12.33 16.28
N ARG A 350 15.38 -12.32 16.07
CA ARG A 350 14.44 -11.65 16.99
C ARG A 350 13.22 -12.53 17.18
N ASN A 351 12.91 -12.82 18.43
CA ASN A 351 11.67 -13.44 18.85
C ASN A 351 10.67 -12.36 19.28
N GLN A 352 9.47 -12.44 18.76
CA GLN A 352 8.41 -11.50 19.07
C GLN A 352 7.10 -12.23 19.26
N GLY A 353 6.53 -12.15 20.46
CA GLY A 353 5.19 -12.62 20.75
C GLY A 353 4.23 -11.44 20.96
N SER A 354 2.95 -11.61 20.72
CA SER A 354 1.96 -10.59 21.08
C SER A 354 0.60 -11.19 21.44
N ILE A 355 -0.10 -10.49 22.33
CA ILE A 355 -1.50 -10.74 22.65
C ILE A 355 -2.28 -9.44 22.53
N ALA A 356 -3.37 -9.48 21.76
CA ALA A 356 -4.33 -8.38 21.66
C ALA A 356 -5.74 -8.89 21.97
N VAL A 357 -6.51 -8.06 22.67
CA VAL A 357 -7.90 -8.31 23.00
C VAL A 357 -8.71 -7.10 22.60
N LEU A 358 -9.79 -7.32 21.82
CA LEU A 358 -10.71 -6.28 21.38
C LEU A 358 -12.14 -6.65 21.82
N TYR A 359 -12.80 -5.74 22.50
CA TYR A 359 -14.21 -5.83 22.83
C TYR A 359 -15.02 -4.96 21.89
N ARG A 360 -16.11 -5.49 21.35
CA ARG A 360 -17.03 -4.79 20.44
C ARG A 360 -18.45 -4.91 20.91
N ASN A 361 -19.17 -3.80 20.87
CA ASN A 361 -20.55 -3.76 21.34
C ASN A 361 -21.42 -2.82 20.50
N HIS A 362 -22.55 -3.33 20.00
CA HIS A 362 -23.66 -2.55 19.49
C HIS A 362 -24.55 -2.14 20.67
N ALA A 363 -24.10 -1.16 21.47
CA ALA A 363 -24.75 -0.73 22.70
C ALA A 363 -26.21 -0.31 22.44
N LEU A 364 -26.43 0.44 21.34
CA LEU A 364 -27.74 0.83 20.84
C LEU A 364 -27.81 0.54 19.33
N LYS A 365 -29.00 0.61 18.75
CA LYS A 365 -29.21 0.40 17.30
C LYS A 365 -28.32 1.31 16.42
N ASN A 366 -28.01 2.50 16.91
CA ASN A 366 -27.27 3.55 16.23
C ASN A 366 -25.91 3.85 16.87
N LEU A 367 -25.46 3.06 17.87
CA LEU A 367 -24.22 3.27 18.60
C LEU A 367 -23.40 1.98 18.65
N PHE A 368 -22.20 2.02 18.05
CA PHE A 368 -21.21 0.96 18.11
C PHE A 368 -19.99 1.44 18.88
N LEU A 369 -19.51 0.61 19.81
CA LEU A 369 -18.34 0.84 20.65
C LEU A 369 -17.31 -0.24 20.39
N GLU A 370 -16.04 0.15 20.33
CA GLU A 370 -14.89 -0.76 20.25
C GLU A 370 -13.80 -0.32 21.22
N ALA A 371 -13.23 -1.26 21.93
CA ALA A 371 -12.06 -1.02 22.78
C ALA A 371 -11.09 -2.19 22.62
N GLY A 372 -9.80 -1.90 22.55
CA GLY A 372 -8.75 -2.90 22.39
C GLY A 372 -7.51 -2.58 23.21
N ALA A 373 -6.84 -3.62 23.65
CA ALA A 373 -5.54 -3.56 24.31
C ALA A 373 -4.59 -4.59 23.71
N LYS A 374 -3.30 -4.29 23.63
CA LYS A 374 -2.25 -5.19 23.15
C LYS A 374 -0.99 -5.06 23.98
N LYS A 375 -0.29 -6.18 24.16
CA LYS A 375 1.08 -6.23 24.64
C LYS A 375 1.91 -7.04 23.66
N ASP A 376 3.02 -6.46 23.22
CA ASP A 376 4.08 -7.16 22.51
C ASP A 376 5.17 -7.58 23.49
N PHE A 377 5.79 -8.74 23.26
CA PHE A 377 6.93 -9.29 23.98
C PHE A 377 8.05 -9.45 22.97
N VAL A 378 9.08 -8.62 23.08
CA VAL A 378 10.22 -8.58 22.16
C VAL A 378 11.49 -8.71 22.98
N GLU A 379 12.46 -9.50 22.52
CA GLU A 379 13.70 -9.76 23.29
C GLU A 379 14.56 -8.50 23.44
N ASP A 380 14.68 -7.69 22.38
CA ASP A 380 15.71 -6.65 22.27
C ASP A 380 15.32 -5.31 22.92
N PHE A 381 14.02 -5.09 23.22
CA PHE A 381 13.56 -3.81 23.78
C PHE A 381 12.22 -3.90 24.49
N VAL A 382 11.99 -2.95 25.37
CA VAL A 382 10.73 -2.85 26.10
C VAL A 382 9.66 -2.27 25.18
N SER A 383 8.63 -3.06 24.88
CA SER A 383 7.44 -2.60 24.17
C SER A 383 6.42 -1.98 25.12
N PRO A 384 5.72 -0.91 24.74
CA PRO A 384 4.67 -0.33 25.55
C PRO A 384 3.40 -1.21 25.59
N TYR A 385 2.52 -1.00 26.56
CA TYR A 385 1.12 -1.39 26.44
C TYR A 385 0.45 -0.48 25.40
N LEU A 386 -0.29 -1.08 24.48
CA LEU A 386 -1.02 -0.40 23.45
C LEU A 386 -2.52 -0.47 23.73
N PHE A 387 -3.25 0.54 23.30
CA PHE A 387 -4.70 0.56 23.42
C PHE A 387 -5.34 1.27 22.21
N SER A 388 -6.58 0.92 21.95
CA SER A 388 -7.45 1.62 21.02
C SER A 388 -8.86 1.71 21.61
N ALA A 389 -9.55 2.80 21.32
CA ALA A 389 -10.97 2.95 21.66
C ALA A 389 -11.64 3.68 20.49
N GLY A 390 -12.83 3.24 20.12
CA GLY A 390 -13.55 3.81 19.00
C GLY A 390 -15.06 3.83 19.22
N ILE A 391 -15.68 4.85 18.69
CA ILE A 391 -17.14 5.06 18.70
C ILE A 391 -17.58 5.31 17.26
N GLU A 392 -18.63 4.61 16.82
CA GLU A 392 -19.40 4.96 15.63
C GLU A 392 -20.82 5.27 16.05
N PHE A 393 -21.30 6.46 15.71
CA PHE A 393 -22.63 6.94 16.03
C PHE A 393 -23.38 7.36 14.76
N LEU A 394 -24.52 6.72 14.52
CA LEU A 394 -25.40 6.95 13.35
C LEU A 394 -26.80 7.38 13.84
N PRO A 395 -26.96 8.63 14.33
CA PRO A 395 -28.26 9.08 14.86
C PRO A 395 -29.36 9.08 13.80
N THR A 396 -28.98 9.26 12.54
CA THR A 396 -29.87 9.27 11.38
C THR A 396 -29.20 8.55 10.19
N SER A 397 -29.98 8.24 9.15
CA SER A 397 -29.43 7.64 7.92
C SER A 397 -28.52 8.56 7.10
N TRP A 398 -28.60 9.87 7.33
CA TRP A 398 -27.84 10.90 6.61
C TRP A 398 -26.62 11.43 7.37
N TYR A 399 -26.43 11.09 8.66
CA TYR A 399 -25.31 11.53 9.47
C TYR A 399 -24.61 10.37 10.18
N GLN A 400 -23.29 10.34 10.07
CA GLN A 400 -22.40 9.39 10.75
C GLN A 400 -21.25 10.14 11.41
N MET A 401 -20.97 9.80 12.65
CA MET A 401 -19.81 10.27 13.39
C MET A 401 -18.97 9.08 13.82
N LYS A 402 -17.64 9.21 13.69
CA LYS A 402 -16.67 8.25 14.21
C LYS A 402 -15.64 8.99 15.04
N PHE A 403 -15.35 8.47 16.22
CA PHE A 403 -14.30 8.97 17.09
C PHE A 403 -13.36 7.83 17.44
N ASN A 404 -12.04 8.07 17.36
CA ASN A 404 -11.01 7.08 17.67
C ASN A 404 -9.92 7.68 18.53
N LEU A 405 -9.46 6.88 19.50
CA LEU A 405 -8.27 7.11 20.29
C LEU A 405 -7.36 5.90 20.15
N SER A 406 -6.04 6.11 20.02
CA SER A 406 -5.11 4.99 20.00
C SER A 406 -3.73 5.37 20.53
N LYS A 407 -3.06 4.39 21.14
CA LYS A 407 -1.63 4.39 21.39
C LYS A 407 -0.98 3.34 20.52
N ASN A 408 0.01 3.75 19.73
CA ASN A 408 0.71 2.91 18.77
C ASN A 408 2.21 2.94 19.03
N PHE A 409 2.95 2.04 18.37
CA PHE A 409 4.40 2.02 18.49
C PHE A 409 5.08 1.52 17.20
N ARG A 410 6.38 1.79 17.11
CA ARG A 410 7.28 1.18 16.13
C ARG A 410 8.58 0.75 16.82
N ALA A 411 8.94 -0.50 16.62
CA ALA A 411 10.25 -1.01 17.00
C ALA A 411 11.31 -0.57 15.98
N PRO A 412 12.58 -0.34 16.39
CA PRO A 412 13.67 -0.14 15.46
C PRO A 412 13.82 -1.34 14.50
N SER A 413 14.05 -1.06 13.22
CA SER A 413 14.36 -2.08 12.22
C SER A 413 15.81 -2.57 12.38
N PHE A 414 16.17 -3.67 11.71
CA PHE A 414 17.55 -4.12 11.72
C PHE A 414 18.48 -3.10 11.05
N ASN A 415 18.03 -2.41 10.00
CA ASN A 415 18.76 -1.32 9.37
C ASN A 415 18.99 -0.14 10.33
N ASP A 416 17.97 0.24 11.13
CA ASP A 416 18.11 1.31 12.11
C ASP A 416 19.18 0.96 13.16
N LEU A 417 19.30 -0.31 13.56
CA LEU A 417 20.23 -0.75 14.60
C LEU A 417 21.64 -1.02 14.08
N TYR A 418 21.77 -1.63 12.90
CA TYR A 418 23.02 -2.29 12.50
C TYR A 418 23.63 -1.77 11.21
N TRP A 419 23.01 -0.82 10.50
CA TRP A 419 23.59 -0.25 9.30
C TRP A 419 24.90 0.50 9.58
N GLU A 420 25.96 0.26 8.80
CA GLU A 420 27.24 0.97 8.91
C GLU A 420 27.56 1.76 7.64
N PRO A 421 27.97 3.06 7.79
CA PRO A 421 27.95 3.86 9.03
C PRO A 421 26.58 4.50 9.26
N GLY A 422 26.14 4.61 10.51
CA GLY A 422 24.98 5.44 10.87
C GLY A 422 23.87 4.77 11.65
N GLY A 423 23.84 3.42 11.79
CA GLY A 423 22.95 2.70 12.70
C GLY A 423 23.31 2.91 14.17
N SER A 424 22.35 2.72 15.08
CA SER A 424 22.57 2.89 16.53
C SER A 424 21.84 1.82 17.33
N LEU A 425 22.58 1.18 18.26
CA LEU A 425 22.00 0.23 19.21
C LEU A 425 21.27 0.90 20.39
N ASP A 426 21.47 2.21 20.59
CA ASP A 426 20.86 2.98 21.69
C ASP A 426 19.46 3.48 21.36
N LEU A 427 18.89 3.07 20.23
CA LEU A 427 17.57 3.51 19.80
C LEU A 427 16.47 2.99 20.71
N LYS A 428 15.57 3.90 21.06
CA LYS A 428 14.31 3.59 21.74
C LYS A 428 13.21 3.33 20.71
N SER A 429 12.23 2.51 21.08
CA SER A 429 11.01 2.36 20.29
C SER A 429 10.22 3.65 20.26
N GLU A 430 9.69 4.02 19.09
CA GLU A 430 8.76 5.14 18.95
C GLU A 430 7.41 4.79 19.58
N THR A 431 6.76 5.79 20.17
CA THR A 431 5.37 5.68 20.61
C THR A 431 4.55 6.85 20.08
N SER A 432 3.28 6.62 19.76
CA SER A 432 2.35 7.68 19.39
C SER A 432 1.03 7.60 20.15
N HIS A 433 0.49 8.76 20.51
CA HIS A 433 -0.87 8.93 21.00
C HIS A 433 -1.66 9.72 19.98
N GLN A 434 -2.84 9.23 19.62
CA GLN A 434 -3.64 9.80 18.53
C GLN A 434 -5.09 9.94 18.95
N ALA A 435 -5.72 11.02 18.45
CA ALA A 435 -7.16 11.22 18.50
C ALA A 435 -7.65 11.62 17.10
N GLU A 436 -8.78 11.09 16.68
CA GLU A 436 -9.41 11.37 15.39
C GLU A 436 -10.92 11.48 15.54
N LEU A 437 -11.50 12.51 14.92
CA LEU A 437 -12.94 12.70 14.79
C LEU A 437 -13.30 12.82 13.31
N SER A 438 -14.09 11.87 12.81
CA SER A 438 -14.61 11.86 11.45
C SER A 438 -16.13 12.07 11.46
N GLN A 439 -16.61 12.96 10.61
CA GLN A 439 -18.03 13.22 10.41
C GLN A 439 -18.38 13.04 8.95
N MET A 440 -19.49 12.39 8.65
CA MET A 440 -19.98 12.18 7.29
C MET A 440 -21.45 12.57 7.20
N LEU A 441 -21.76 13.36 6.18
CA LEU A 441 -23.10 13.75 5.78
C LEU A 441 -23.43 13.10 4.43
N LYS A 442 -24.62 12.51 4.33
CA LYS A 442 -25.14 11.92 3.08
C LYS A 442 -26.44 12.63 2.71
N TYR A 443 -26.49 13.20 1.52
CA TYR A 443 -27.71 13.80 0.99
C TYR A 443 -27.92 13.34 -0.45
N LYS A 444 -28.91 12.47 -0.67
CA LYS A 444 -29.14 11.81 -1.96
C LYS A 444 -27.82 11.17 -2.47
N ASN A 445 -27.33 11.63 -3.58
CA ASN A 445 -26.11 11.14 -4.25
C ASN A 445 -24.82 11.81 -3.75
N LEU A 446 -24.93 12.82 -2.90
CA LEU A 446 -23.80 13.54 -2.32
C LEU A 446 -23.36 12.92 -1.00
N LYS A 447 -22.04 12.81 -0.83
CA LYS A 447 -21.39 12.43 0.43
C LYS A 447 -20.36 13.51 0.76
N PHE A 448 -20.46 14.09 1.93
CA PHE A 448 -19.48 15.03 2.45
C PHE A 448 -18.89 14.46 3.73
N SER A 449 -17.56 14.46 3.86
CA SER A 449 -16.91 14.04 5.09
C SER A 449 -15.79 14.98 5.48
N VAL A 450 -15.64 15.17 6.79
CA VAL A 450 -14.54 15.91 7.40
C VAL A 450 -13.95 15.06 8.50
N THR A 451 -12.62 14.99 8.53
CA THR A 451 -11.86 14.29 9.56
C THR A 451 -10.82 15.24 10.13
N SER A 452 -10.87 15.51 11.43
CA SER A 452 -9.82 16.18 12.18
C SER A 452 -9.03 15.18 12.99
N TYR A 453 -7.73 15.39 13.09
CA TYR A 453 -6.83 14.50 13.83
C TYR A 453 -5.71 15.26 14.53
N ILE A 454 -5.21 14.65 15.60
CA ILE A 454 -3.99 15.03 16.30
C ILE A 454 -3.21 13.77 16.65
N MET A 455 -1.89 13.84 16.54
CA MET A 455 -0.97 12.75 16.82
C MET A 455 0.31 13.32 17.44
N ASP A 456 0.64 12.87 18.64
CA ASP A 456 1.93 13.12 19.28
C ASP A 456 2.78 11.86 19.18
N ILE A 457 3.98 11.96 18.59
CA ILE A 457 4.97 10.89 18.47
C ILE A 457 6.14 11.24 19.39
N THR A 458 6.51 10.31 20.25
CA THR A 458 7.67 10.42 21.15
C THR A 458 8.75 9.46 20.69
N ASP A 459 10.02 9.86 20.81
CA ASP A 459 11.20 9.11 20.38
C ASP A 459 11.13 8.68 18.91
N MET A 460 10.65 9.56 18.01
CA MET A 460 10.53 9.28 16.59
C MET A 460 11.88 8.93 15.97
N ILE A 461 12.02 7.76 15.37
CA ILE A 461 13.26 7.30 14.74
C ILE A 461 13.39 7.91 13.35
N ARG A 462 14.48 8.65 13.10
CA ARG A 462 14.71 9.35 11.84
C ARG A 462 16.16 9.21 11.41
N TRP A 463 16.35 9.04 10.11
CA TRP A 463 17.65 9.18 9.45
C TRP A 463 17.84 10.65 9.07
N ILE A 464 18.81 11.31 9.68
CA ILE A 464 19.12 12.71 9.43
C ILE A 464 20.63 12.86 9.18
N PRO A 465 21.07 13.84 8.35
CA PRO A 465 22.49 14.10 8.18
C PRO A 465 23.11 14.60 9.49
N ASN A 466 24.22 14.02 9.88
CA ASN A 466 25.04 14.49 10.99
C ASN A 466 25.89 15.71 10.56
N PRO A 467 26.67 16.36 11.45
CA PRO A 467 27.51 17.51 11.10
C PRO A 467 28.57 17.23 10.02
N THR A 468 28.91 15.96 9.76
CA THR A 468 29.82 15.58 8.67
C THR A 468 29.10 15.32 7.34
N GLY A 469 27.77 15.46 7.31
CA GLY A 469 26.93 15.18 6.13
C GLY A 469 26.55 13.72 5.94
N LEU A 470 27.01 12.80 6.79
CA LEU A 470 26.60 11.40 6.77
C LEU A 470 25.25 11.23 7.43
N TYR A 471 24.37 10.45 6.80
CA TYR A 471 23.09 10.09 7.40
C TYR A 471 23.29 9.13 8.58
N ALA A 472 22.76 9.49 9.71
CA ALA A 472 22.75 8.66 10.93
C ALA A 472 21.33 8.62 11.51
N VAL A 473 21.02 7.49 12.15
CA VAL A 473 19.71 7.31 12.79
C VAL A 473 19.74 7.89 14.22
N THR A 474 18.64 8.53 14.61
CA THR A 474 18.47 9.10 15.95
C THR A 474 16.99 9.11 16.33
N ASN A 475 16.73 9.16 17.64
CA ASN A 475 15.40 9.48 18.13
C ASN A 475 15.19 10.99 18.20
N THR A 476 14.11 11.49 17.58
CA THR A 476 13.60 12.85 17.76
C THR A 476 12.64 12.83 18.95
N GLU A 477 12.91 13.64 19.99
CA GLU A 477 12.22 13.58 21.28
C GLU A 477 10.70 13.66 21.15
N LYS A 478 10.19 14.63 20.38
CA LYS A 478 8.76 14.83 20.19
C LYS A 478 8.43 15.43 18.83
N VAL A 479 7.48 14.80 18.15
CA VAL A 479 6.86 15.31 16.92
C VAL A 479 5.36 15.41 17.15
N ARG A 480 4.76 16.55 16.81
CA ARG A 480 3.32 16.75 16.82
C ARG A 480 2.80 16.92 15.41
N SER A 481 1.86 16.07 15.02
CA SER A 481 1.15 16.19 13.75
C SER A 481 -0.34 16.43 14.01
N TRP A 482 -0.93 17.40 13.32
CA TRP A 482 -2.36 17.64 13.35
C TRP A 482 -2.84 18.16 12.00
N GLY A 483 -4.12 17.98 11.74
CA GLY A 483 -4.65 18.40 10.47
C GLY A 483 -6.14 18.15 10.29
N LEU A 484 -6.58 18.50 9.08
CA LEU A 484 -7.95 18.36 8.64
C LEU A 484 -7.97 17.72 7.25
N GLU A 485 -8.85 16.75 7.07
CA GLU A 485 -9.12 16.10 5.77
C GLU A 485 -10.59 16.31 5.43
N ALA A 486 -10.88 16.91 4.30
CA ALA A 486 -12.24 17.11 3.79
C ALA A 486 -12.41 16.37 2.47
N GLN A 487 -13.56 15.76 2.26
CA GLN A 487 -13.88 15.03 1.04
C GLN A 487 -15.34 15.26 0.66
N ILE A 488 -15.56 15.52 -0.63
CA ILE A 488 -16.88 15.53 -1.23
C ILE A 488 -16.93 14.51 -2.36
N GLY A 489 -17.96 13.68 -2.37
CA GLY A 489 -18.19 12.66 -3.40
C GLY A 489 -19.61 12.76 -3.95
N TYR A 490 -19.77 12.46 -5.22
CA TYR A 490 -21.07 12.37 -5.90
C TYR A 490 -21.11 11.13 -6.77
N ASP A 491 -22.11 10.26 -6.48
CA ASP A 491 -22.35 9.02 -7.21
C ASP A 491 -23.78 9.07 -7.80
N TYR A 492 -23.88 9.06 -9.12
CA TYR A 492 -25.16 9.08 -9.83
C TYR A 492 -25.23 7.96 -10.85
N THR A 493 -26.31 7.20 -10.78
CA THR A 493 -26.60 6.15 -11.77
C THR A 493 -28.08 6.23 -12.14
N LYS A 494 -28.35 6.44 -13.45
CA LYS A 494 -29.71 6.42 -13.99
C LYS A 494 -29.68 5.94 -15.44
N ASN A 495 -30.48 4.94 -15.76
CA ASN A 495 -30.49 4.26 -17.05
C ASN A 495 -29.08 3.75 -17.41
N HIS A 496 -28.47 4.29 -18.47
CA HIS A 496 -27.14 3.94 -18.93
C HIS A 496 -26.06 4.98 -18.52
N HIS A 497 -26.42 6.00 -17.75
CA HIS A 497 -25.51 7.05 -17.31
C HIS A 497 -25.03 6.74 -15.91
N GLN A 498 -23.73 6.68 -15.74
CA GLN A 498 -23.07 6.60 -14.44
C GLN A 498 -22.05 7.73 -14.32
N VAL A 499 -22.19 8.55 -13.28
CA VAL A 499 -21.23 9.61 -12.93
C VAL A 499 -20.67 9.29 -11.55
N LYS A 500 -19.36 9.27 -11.42
CA LYS A 500 -18.65 9.20 -10.14
C LYS A 500 -17.66 10.33 -10.07
N THR A 501 -17.69 11.10 -9.00
CA THR A 501 -16.68 12.14 -8.77
C THR A 501 -16.36 12.24 -7.30
N GLN A 502 -15.14 12.60 -7.00
CA GLN A 502 -14.66 12.84 -5.65
C GLN A 502 -13.60 13.92 -5.68
N ILE A 503 -13.62 14.81 -4.72
CA ILE A 503 -12.57 15.78 -4.44
C ILE A 503 -12.20 15.61 -2.97
N SER A 504 -10.90 15.56 -2.70
CA SER A 504 -10.35 15.38 -1.35
C SER A 504 -9.25 16.43 -1.13
N TYR A 505 -9.35 17.13 -0.02
CA TYR A 505 -8.36 18.10 0.43
C TYR A 505 -7.83 17.70 1.79
N SER A 506 -6.54 17.91 2.03
CA SER A 506 -5.95 17.80 3.37
C SER A 506 -5.02 18.95 3.69
N TYR A 507 -5.08 19.37 4.94
CA TYR A 507 -4.10 20.21 5.60
C TYR A 507 -3.38 19.40 6.67
N THR A 508 -2.04 19.39 6.65
CA THR A 508 -1.20 18.65 7.60
C THR A 508 -0.08 19.54 8.13
N LYS A 509 -0.03 19.76 9.43
CA LYS A 509 1.11 20.35 10.11
C LYS A 509 1.77 19.30 11.00
N SER A 510 2.99 18.90 10.66
CA SER A 510 3.79 17.92 11.40
C SER A 510 5.10 18.55 11.83
N THR A 511 5.23 18.89 13.09
CA THR A 511 6.28 19.75 13.63
C THR A 511 7.21 18.98 14.55
N ASP A 512 8.51 19.09 14.32
CA ASP A 512 9.52 18.77 15.33
C ASP A 512 9.39 19.81 16.45
N GLU A 513 8.98 19.37 17.64
CA GLU A 513 8.66 20.28 18.75
C GLU A 513 9.88 21.00 19.34
N LYS A 514 11.08 20.45 19.13
CA LYS A 514 12.35 21.07 19.54
C LYS A 514 12.78 22.16 18.54
N LEU A 515 12.76 21.85 17.26
CA LEU A 515 13.15 22.78 16.21
C LEU A 515 12.05 23.79 15.87
N LYS A 516 10.78 23.48 16.21
CA LYS A 516 9.57 24.23 15.82
C LYS A 516 9.37 24.35 14.31
N LYS A 517 9.89 23.37 13.57
CA LYS A 517 9.87 23.34 12.10
C LYS A 517 9.07 22.14 11.59
N GLN A 518 8.53 22.29 10.37
CA GLN A 518 7.81 21.23 9.65
C GLN A 518 8.76 20.06 9.35
N LEU A 519 8.28 18.83 9.48
CA LEU A 519 9.06 17.67 9.06
C LEU A 519 9.32 17.70 7.55
N PRO A 520 10.53 17.26 7.11
CA PRO A 520 10.85 17.15 5.69
C PRO A 520 9.85 16.26 4.94
N TYR A 521 9.57 16.63 3.69
CA TYR A 521 8.66 15.92 2.79
C TYR A 521 7.23 15.76 3.31
N VAL A 522 6.75 16.72 4.10
CA VAL A 522 5.36 16.83 4.53
C VAL A 522 4.74 18.08 3.92
N PRO A 523 3.89 17.95 2.89
CA PRO A 523 3.17 19.10 2.36
C PRO A 523 2.15 19.63 3.37
N PHE A 524 2.05 20.96 3.52
CA PHE A 524 0.95 21.56 4.30
C PHE A 524 -0.40 21.30 3.65
N HIS A 525 -0.44 21.34 2.33
CA HIS A 525 -1.67 21.23 1.55
C HIS A 525 -1.55 20.15 0.48
N ASN A 526 -2.55 19.31 0.39
CA ASN A 526 -2.71 18.34 -0.69
C ASN A 526 -4.17 18.35 -1.15
N LEU A 527 -4.38 18.38 -2.46
CA LEU A 527 -5.69 18.28 -3.09
C LEU A 527 -5.63 17.19 -4.15
N ASN A 528 -6.57 16.28 -4.15
CA ASN A 528 -6.75 15.31 -5.23
C ASN A 528 -8.23 15.18 -5.59
N GLY A 529 -8.48 14.74 -6.79
CA GLY A 529 -9.83 14.50 -7.23
C GLY A 529 -9.90 13.67 -8.50
N PHE A 530 -11.03 13.05 -8.68
CA PHE A 530 -11.34 12.34 -9.91
C PHE A 530 -12.77 12.59 -10.37
N PHE A 531 -12.97 12.42 -11.65
CA PHE A 531 -14.25 12.39 -12.34
C PHE A 531 -14.28 11.19 -13.27
N SER A 532 -15.37 10.43 -13.29
CA SER A 532 -15.62 9.36 -14.24
C SER A 532 -17.07 9.46 -14.72
N TYR A 533 -17.25 9.34 -16.03
CA TYR A 533 -18.56 9.25 -16.66
C TYR A 533 -18.60 8.06 -17.60
N GLN A 534 -19.56 7.18 -17.37
CA GLN A 534 -19.83 6.03 -18.20
C GLN A 534 -21.20 6.17 -18.88
N TYR A 535 -21.24 5.95 -20.18
CA TYR A 535 -22.44 5.86 -20.98
C TYR A 535 -22.39 4.63 -21.88
N LYS A 536 -23.22 3.64 -21.59
CA LYS A 536 -23.21 2.35 -22.30
C LYS A 536 -21.80 1.76 -22.31
N ARG A 537 -21.18 1.66 -23.50
CA ARG A 537 -19.85 1.10 -23.73
C ARG A 537 -18.68 2.10 -23.62
N TYR A 538 -18.98 3.38 -23.46
CA TYR A 538 -17.98 4.44 -23.38
C TYR A 538 -17.80 4.88 -21.93
N GLU A 539 -16.55 5.03 -21.53
CA GLU A 539 -16.18 5.59 -20.24
C GLU A 539 -15.09 6.63 -20.45
N ILE A 540 -15.25 7.80 -19.86
CA ILE A 540 -14.23 8.83 -19.80
C ILE A 540 -13.88 9.06 -18.35
N PHE A 541 -12.61 9.32 -18.06
CA PHE A 541 -12.18 9.71 -16.73
C PHE A 541 -11.18 10.86 -16.79
N ALA A 542 -11.13 11.62 -15.71
CA ALA A 542 -10.09 12.59 -15.42
C ALA A 542 -9.73 12.50 -13.93
N GLN A 543 -8.47 12.66 -13.62
CA GLN A 543 -7.98 12.74 -12.24
C GLN A 543 -6.94 13.84 -12.11
N GLY A 544 -6.96 14.51 -10.98
CA GLY A 544 -6.07 15.62 -10.70
C GLY A 544 -5.43 15.54 -9.32
N LEU A 545 -4.28 16.15 -9.19
CA LEU A 545 -3.52 16.26 -7.95
C LEU A 545 -2.87 17.64 -7.89
N TRP A 546 -2.92 18.27 -6.72
CA TRP A 546 -2.10 19.43 -6.40
C TRP A 546 -1.45 19.24 -5.03
N ASN A 547 -0.13 19.40 -4.98
CA ASN A 547 0.65 19.48 -3.76
C ASN A 547 1.16 20.90 -3.55
N GLY A 548 0.96 21.42 -2.36
CA GLY A 548 1.60 22.66 -1.93
C GLY A 548 3.13 22.53 -1.89
N ARG A 549 3.80 23.60 -1.56
CA ARG A 549 5.25 23.64 -1.36
C ARG A 549 5.69 22.68 -0.26
N ILE A 550 6.88 22.05 -0.40
CA ILE A 550 7.38 21.01 0.48
C ILE A 550 8.85 21.30 0.81
N PHE A 551 9.19 21.36 2.08
CA PHE A 551 10.58 21.42 2.52
C PHE A 551 11.22 20.04 2.47
N SER A 552 12.45 19.97 1.96
CA SER A 552 13.17 18.68 1.83
C SER A 552 14.16 18.42 2.98
N ASP A 553 14.41 19.44 3.83
CA ASP A 553 15.29 19.36 4.99
C ASP A 553 14.59 19.83 6.27
N SER A 554 15.25 19.62 7.42
CA SER A 554 14.74 19.98 8.74
C SER A 554 14.92 21.47 9.08
N GLU A 555 15.63 22.24 8.23
CA GLU A 555 15.88 23.67 8.43
C GLU A 555 14.89 24.56 7.66
N GLU A 556 13.97 23.95 6.90
CA GLU A 556 13.04 24.63 6.01
C GLU A 556 13.76 25.53 5.00
N SER A 557 14.86 25.01 4.44
CA SER A 557 15.69 25.76 3.49
C SER A 557 14.94 26.04 2.20
N GLU A 558 14.78 27.35 1.87
CA GLU A 558 14.10 27.80 0.66
C GLU A 558 14.74 27.24 -0.63
N LYS A 559 16.07 27.14 -0.66
CA LYS A 559 16.83 26.63 -1.80
C LYS A 559 16.62 25.12 -2.07
N LEU A 560 16.29 24.36 -1.04
CA LEU A 560 16.07 22.92 -1.12
C LEU A 560 14.57 22.56 -1.16
N ALA A 561 13.70 23.54 -1.09
CA ALA A 561 12.26 23.33 -1.16
C ALA A 561 11.83 22.79 -2.54
N LEU A 562 10.83 21.94 -2.54
CA LEU A 562 10.13 21.51 -3.74
C LEU A 562 8.98 22.49 -4.01
N GLU A 563 8.96 23.03 -5.22
CA GLU A 563 7.87 23.91 -5.65
C GLU A 563 6.54 23.17 -5.68
N SER A 564 5.46 23.93 -5.47
CA SER A 564 4.12 23.40 -5.64
C SER A 564 3.88 22.94 -7.08
N PHE A 565 3.15 21.85 -7.25
CA PHE A 565 2.84 21.35 -8.58
C PHE A 565 1.41 20.79 -8.66
N ALA A 566 0.84 20.88 -9.86
CA ALA A 566 -0.43 20.26 -10.19
C ALA A 566 -0.25 19.31 -11.36
N LEU A 567 -0.89 18.17 -11.29
CA LEU A 567 -0.92 17.15 -12.33
C LEU A 567 -2.37 16.87 -12.71
N CYS A 568 -2.58 16.59 -13.99
CA CYS A 568 -3.86 16.15 -14.51
C CYS A 568 -3.64 14.98 -15.45
N ASN A 569 -4.40 13.89 -15.26
CA ASN A 569 -4.45 12.74 -16.14
C ASN A 569 -5.88 12.57 -16.65
N ALA A 570 -6.05 12.08 -17.88
CA ALA A 570 -7.35 11.72 -18.42
C ALA A 570 -7.24 10.51 -19.35
N GLY A 571 -8.37 9.88 -19.59
CA GLY A 571 -8.43 8.76 -20.53
C GLY A 571 -9.86 8.44 -20.95
N VAL A 572 -9.92 7.61 -21.98
CA VAL A 572 -11.15 7.09 -22.57
C VAL A 572 -11.02 5.58 -22.64
N PHE A 573 -12.04 4.87 -22.19
CA PHE A 573 -12.17 3.43 -22.36
C PHE A 573 -13.40 3.13 -23.22
N VAL A 574 -13.28 2.16 -24.10
CA VAL A 574 -14.37 1.71 -24.96
C VAL A 574 -14.49 0.19 -24.86
N GLN A 575 -15.65 -0.28 -24.46
CA GLN A 575 -15.99 -1.70 -24.52
C GLN A 575 -16.35 -2.06 -25.99
N ILE A 576 -15.42 -2.75 -26.67
CA ILE A 576 -15.56 -3.10 -28.10
C ILE A 576 -16.57 -4.22 -28.28
N ILE A 577 -16.40 -5.28 -27.50
CA ILE A 577 -17.32 -6.40 -27.36
C ILE A 577 -17.47 -6.75 -25.89
N ARG A 578 -18.42 -7.60 -25.55
CA ARG A 578 -18.55 -8.10 -24.17
C ARG A 578 -17.24 -8.75 -23.74
N GLY A 579 -16.71 -8.33 -22.58
CA GLY A 579 -15.44 -8.82 -22.04
C GLY A 579 -14.18 -8.17 -22.62
N ALA A 580 -14.25 -7.33 -23.67
CA ALA A 580 -13.08 -6.67 -24.26
C ALA A 580 -13.20 -5.14 -24.20
N LYS A 581 -12.25 -4.49 -23.51
CA LYS A 581 -12.19 -3.05 -23.31
C LYS A 581 -10.83 -2.52 -23.77
N VAL A 582 -10.82 -1.47 -24.57
CA VAL A 582 -9.62 -0.75 -25.02
C VAL A 582 -9.61 0.62 -24.36
N GLY A 583 -8.45 1.07 -23.93
CA GLY A 583 -8.26 2.38 -23.30
C GLY A 583 -7.10 3.17 -23.89
N ILE A 584 -7.26 4.48 -23.91
CA ILE A 584 -6.20 5.45 -24.21
C ILE A 584 -6.12 6.40 -23.03
N LYS A 585 -4.90 6.63 -22.53
CA LYS A 585 -4.64 7.52 -21.38
C LYS A 585 -3.58 8.54 -21.73
N VAL A 586 -3.72 9.73 -21.18
CA VAL A 586 -2.71 10.80 -21.18
C VAL A 586 -2.42 11.16 -19.73
N ASN A 587 -1.19 10.98 -19.30
CA ASN A 587 -0.73 11.34 -17.97
C ASN A 587 0.02 12.67 -18.03
N ASN A 588 -0.11 13.48 -16.97
CA ASN A 588 0.50 14.81 -16.87
C ASN A 588 0.18 15.69 -18.10
N ILE A 589 -1.12 15.86 -18.38
CA ILE A 589 -1.62 16.63 -19.56
C ILE A 589 -1.01 18.02 -19.63
N THR A 590 -0.79 18.66 -18.50
CA THR A 590 -0.23 20.00 -18.37
C THR A 590 1.26 20.08 -18.67
N ASP A 591 1.90 18.95 -18.94
CA ASP A 591 3.33 18.82 -19.24
C ASP A 591 4.25 19.42 -18.14
N LYS A 592 3.80 19.34 -16.90
CA LYS A 592 4.51 19.95 -15.76
C LYS A 592 5.76 19.16 -15.42
N ILE A 593 6.89 19.86 -15.27
CA ILE A 593 8.09 19.33 -14.63
C ILE A 593 7.87 19.37 -13.12
N TYR A 594 8.07 18.27 -12.42
CA TYR A 594 7.85 18.18 -10.99
C TYR A 594 8.79 17.17 -10.31
N ARG A 595 8.90 17.31 -9.00
CA ARG A 595 9.70 16.43 -8.12
C ARG A 595 8.89 16.08 -6.90
N THR A 596 9.04 14.85 -6.41
CA THR A 596 8.49 14.38 -5.13
C THR A 596 9.58 14.17 -4.09
N VAL A 597 10.84 14.10 -4.55
CA VAL A 597 12.07 14.07 -3.75
C VAL A 597 13.07 15.03 -4.41
N TYR A 598 13.81 15.77 -3.60
CA TYR A 598 14.80 16.72 -4.09
C TYR A 598 15.84 16.03 -4.99
N GLY A 599 16.13 16.64 -6.14
CA GLY A 599 17.07 16.13 -7.13
C GLY A 599 16.47 15.13 -8.13
N TYR A 600 15.36 14.45 -7.83
CA TYR A 600 14.75 13.45 -8.70
C TYR A 600 13.58 14.03 -9.48
N TYR A 601 13.78 14.28 -10.76
CA TYR A 601 12.76 14.76 -11.66
C TYR A 601 11.87 13.62 -12.14
N MET A 602 10.58 13.89 -12.21
CA MET A 602 9.55 12.95 -12.68
C MET A 602 9.24 13.19 -14.17
N PRO A 603 8.75 12.15 -14.90
CA PRO A 603 8.45 12.29 -16.32
C PRO A 603 7.38 13.35 -16.60
N LYS A 604 7.55 14.06 -17.71
CA LYS A 604 6.56 14.98 -18.29
C LYS A 604 5.36 14.21 -18.88
N ARG A 605 4.61 14.86 -19.76
CA ARG A 605 3.46 14.25 -20.44
C ARG A 605 3.83 12.91 -21.08
N ASN A 606 2.97 11.92 -20.88
CA ASN A 606 3.16 10.61 -21.47
C ASN A 606 1.82 9.97 -21.82
N PHE A 607 1.84 9.04 -22.74
CA PHE A 607 0.66 8.41 -23.32
C PHE A 607 0.68 6.91 -23.07
N ALA A 608 -0.49 6.32 -22.90
CA ALA A 608 -0.64 4.88 -22.80
C ALA A 608 -1.85 4.37 -23.57
N VAL A 609 -1.71 3.18 -24.13
CA VAL A 609 -2.79 2.41 -24.74
C VAL A 609 -2.87 1.07 -24.02
N ASN A 610 -4.08 0.63 -23.70
CA ASN A 610 -4.27 -0.66 -23.03
C ASN A 610 -5.42 -1.48 -23.63
N LEU A 611 -5.32 -2.77 -23.42
CA LEU A 611 -6.33 -3.77 -23.75
C LEU A 611 -6.62 -4.58 -22.47
N ASN A 612 -7.90 -4.70 -22.12
CA ASN A 612 -8.37 -5.53 -21.02
C ASN A 612 -9.39 -6.53 -21.54
N LEU A 613 -9.08 -7.82 -21.40
CA LEU A 613 -9.94 -8.94 -21.80
C LEU A 613 -10.38 -9.68 -20.53
N ASN A 614 -11.68 -9.92 -20.40
CA ASN A 614 -12.29 -10.71 -19.33
C ASN A 614 -13.15 -11.81 -19.96
N PHE A 615 -13.02 -13.02 -19.46
CA PHE A 615 -13.70 -14.21 -19.97
C PHE A 615 -14.61 -14.84 -18.92
#